data_fb97acf2cdd7b824929d810d5fd9a6af
#
_entry.id   fb97acf2cdd7b824929d810d5fd9a6af
#
_cell.length_a   1.000
_cell.length_b   1.000
_cell.length_c   1.000
_cell.angle_alpha   90.00
_cell.angle_beta   90.00
_cell.angle_gamma   90.00
#
_symmetry.space_group_name_H-M   'P 1'
#
loop_
_entity.id
_entity.type
_entity.pdbx_description
1 polymer ?
#
loop_
_entity_poly.entity_id
_entity_poly.type
_entity_poly.pdbx_seq_one_letter_code
_entity_poly.pdbx_strand_id
1 'polypeptide(L)'
;DAYRQLDTEKKLVIAGGCSHSQEYMDEIRRICATDHRIVLTGFVQGRELEELYSNAWLFVLPSDIEGMAISLLEAMSYGNCCLVSDIPENTEVIQQCGYTFRKSDTADLRRVLEKLLEHPEMVQEKAKQSADFICSRYNWDDVVERTLKLYRRKSKHEDTDC
;
A
#
# COMPACT_ATOMS: atom_id res chain seq x y z
N ASP A 1 15.36 7.62 1.48
CA ASP A 1 16.45 7.79 2.48
C ASP A 1 16.63 6.55 3.34
N ALA A 2 15.58 5.99 3.98
CA ALA A 2 15.69 4.78 4.81
C ALA A 2 16.34 3.61 4.04
N TYR A 3 15.80 3.29 2.85
CA TYR A 3 16.27 2.17 2.03
C TYR A 3 17.74 2.26 1.63
N ARG A 4 18.24 3.44 1.30
CA ARG A 4 19.65 3.66 0.89
C ARG A 4 20.69 3.30 1.98
N GLN A 5 20.25 3.24 3.23
CA GLN A 5 21.07 2.89 4.38
C GLN A 5 21.02 1.40 4.72
N LEU A 6 20.24 0.61 3.98
CA LEU A 6 20.11 -0.83 4.19
C LEU A 6 21.21 -1.60 3.45
N ASP A 7 21.73 -2.63 4.09
CA ASP A 7 22.59 -3.63 3.46
C ASP A 7 21.72 -4.74 2.87
N THR A 8 21.39 -4.62 1.59
CA THR A 8 20.51 -5.58 0.90
C THR A 8 20.68 -5.51 -0.61
N GLU A 9 20.59 -6.66 -1.26
CA GLU A 9 20.54 -6.79 -2.73
C GLU A 9 19.08 -6.69 -3.28
N LYS A 10 18.07 -6.69 -2.42
CA LYS A 10 16.69 -6.55 -2.87
C LYS A 10 16.48 -5.15 -3.46
N LYS A 11 15.83 -5.08 -4.61
CA LYS A 11 15.56 -3.81 -5.27
C LYS A 11 14.37 -3.09 -4.63
N LEU A 12 14.45 -1.76 -4.56
CA LEU A 12 13.31 -0.90 -4.29
C LEU A 12 12.69 -0.48 -5.62
N VAL A 13 11.45 -0.87 -5.86
CA VAL A 13 10.68 -0.40 -7.02
C VAL A 13 9.71 0.68 -6.56
N ILE A 14 9.80 1.86 -7.15
CA ILE A 14 8.88 2.97 -6.91
C ILE A 14 8.00 3.08 -8.16
N ALA A 15 6.76 2.64 -8.02
CA ALA A 15 5.75 2.71 -9.08
C ALA A 15 4.84 3.91 -8.86
N GLY A 16 4.68 4.73 -9.88
CA GLY A 16 3.84 5.91 -9.85
C GLY A 16 4.42 7.07 -10.66
N GLY A 17 3.59 8.05 -10.93
CA GLY A 17 3.94 9.26 -11.65
C GLY A 17 3.73 10.51 -10.79
N CYS A 18 4.20 11.64 -11.29
CA CYS A 18 3.93 12.94 -10.69
C CYS A 18 2.65 13.54 -11.30
N SER A 19 1.74 13.96 -10.44
CA SER A 19 0.54 14.70 -10.86
C SER A 19 0.59 16.19 -10.52
N HIS A 20 1.38 16.61 -9.53
CA HIS A 20 1.28 17.97 -8.99
C HIS A 20 2.61 18.68 -8.69
N SER A 21 3.76 18.02 -8.67
CA SER A 21 5.05 18.64 -8.35
C SER A 21 6.20 18.02 -9.15
N GLN A 22 6.54 18.68 -10.27
CA GLN A 22 7.66 18.26 -11.09
C GLN A 22 9.00 18.39 -10.34
N GLU A 23 9.15 19.42 -9.53
CA GLU A 23 10.36 19.67 -8.73
C GLU A 23 10.65 18.51 -7.75
N TYR A 24 9.62 18.02 -7.07
CA TYR A 24 9.73 16.87 -6.18
C TYR A 24 10.12 15.59 -6.94
N MET A 25 9.53 15.38 -8.13
CA MET A 25 9.90 14.23 -8.96
C MET A 25 11.36 14.31 -9.45
N ASP A 26 11.83 15.49 -9.77
CA ASP A 26 13.23 15.68 -10.21
C ASP A 26 14.21 15.49 -9.05
N GLU A 27 13.80 15.82 -7.83
CA GLU A 27 14.54 15.48 -6.61
C GLU A 27 14.61 13.97 -6.41
N ILE A 28 13.46 13.28 -6.48
CA ILE A 28 13.40 11.80 -6.37
C ILE A 28 14.28 11.15 -7.44
N ARG A 29 14.21 11.58 -8.69
CA ARG A 29 15.06 11.06 -9.77
C ARG A 29 16.55 11.25 -9.48
N ARG A 30 16.95 12.41 -8.97
CA ARG A 30 18.34 12.67 -8.58
C ARG A 30 18.81 11.74 -7.46
N ILE A 31 17.98 11.55 -6.44
CA ILE A 31 18.28 10.63 -5.34
C ILE A 31 18.40 9.20 -5.85
N CYS A 32 17.44 8.74 -6.65
CA CYS A 32 17.40 7.38 -7.17
C CYS A 32 18.56 7.07 -8.12
N ALA A 33 19.01 8.06 -8.90
CA ALA A 33 20.15 7.90 -9.82
C ALA A 33 21.48 7.58 -9.10
N THR A 34 21.55 7.78 -7.79
CA THR A 34 22.77 7.50 -7.00
C THR A 34 22.80 6.07 -6.42
N ASP A 35 21.73 5.29 -6.58
CA ASP A 35 21.62 3.93 -6.07
C ASP A 35 20.99 3.02 -7.13
N HIS A 36 21.78 2.16 -7.75
CA HIS A 36 21.36 1.24 -8.82
C HIS A 36 20.34 0.19 -8.38
N ARG A 37 20.10 0.05 -7.09
CA ARG A 37 19.07 -0.83 -6.53
C ARG A 37 17.68 -0.22 -6.58
N ILE A 38 17.57 1.10 -6.84
CA ILE A 38 16.30 1.82 -6.90
C ILE A 38 15.83 1.91 -8.36
N VAL A 39 14.64 1.44 -8.62
CA VAL A 39 13.99 1.45 -9.94
C VAL A 39 12.76 2.33 -9.90
N LEU A 40 12.74 3.35 -10.75
CA LEU A 40 11.55 4.18 -10.98
C LEU A 40 10.84 3.69 -12.23
N THR A 41 9.63 3.18 -12.10
CA THR A 41 8.86 2.68 -13.27
C THR A 41 8.06 3.77 -13.96
N GLY A 42 7.80 4.89 -13.28
CA GLY A 42 6.75 5.81 -13.70
C GLY A 42 5.36 5.20 -13.47
N PHE A 43 4.36 5.71 -14.17
CA PHE A 43 3.00 5.19 -14.09
C PHE A 43 2.93 3.81 -14.75
N VAL A 44 2.42 2.83 -14.01
CA VAL A 44 2.19 1.44 -14.47
C VAL A 44 0.76 1.03 -14.22
N GLN A 45 0.22 0.18 -15.10
CA GLN A 45 -1.14 -0.36 -15.00
C GLN A 45 -1.25 -1.73 -15.66
N GLY A 46 -2.40 -2.40 -15.48
CA GLY A 46 -2.67 -3.71 -16.07
C GLY A 46 -1.61 -4.74 -15.67
N ARG A 47 -1.17 -5.54 -16.63
CA ARG A 47 -0.28 -6.67 -16.39
C ARG A 47 1.04 -6.29 -15.70
N GLU A 48 1.62 -5.16 -16.05
CA GLU A 48 2.87 -4.71 -15.41
C GLU A 48 2.68 -4.44 -13.90
N LEU A 49 1.56 -3.81 -13.53
CA LEU A 49 1.21 -3.58 -12.12
C LEU A 49 0.91 -4.90 -11.40
N GLU A 50 0.19 -5.81 -12.04
CA GLU A 50 -0.10 -7.15 -11.50
C GLU A 50 1.19 -7.94 -11.24
N GLU A 51 2.15 -7.89 -12.17
CA GLU A 51 3.46 -8.53 -12.01
C GLU A 51 4.26 -7.91 -10.86
N LEU A 52 4.20 -6.59 -10.66
CA LEU A 52 4.84 -5.94 -9.52
C LEU A 52 4.25 -6.42 -8.19
N TYR A 53 2.93 -6.46 -8.05
CA TYR A 53 2.30 -6.98 -6.83
C TYR A 53 2.59 -8.46 -6.61
N SER A 54 2.49 -9.28 -7.67
CA SER A 54 2.68 -10.74 -7.56
C SER A 54 4.10 -11.15 -7.16
N ASN A 55 5.09 -10.31 -7.46
CA ASN A 55 6.51 -10.61 -7.21
C ASN A 55 7.11 -9.74 -6.10
N ALA A 56 6.32 -8.88 -5.45
CA ALA A 56 6.83 -8.07 -4.36
C ALA A 56 7.12 -8.95 -3.13
N TRP A 57 8.33 -8.80 -2.57
CA TRP A 57 8.69 -9.41 -1.29
C TRP A 57 8.03 -8.71 -0.12
N LEU A 58 7.89 -7.37 -0.22
CA LEU A 58 7.27 -6.50 0.77
C LEU A 58 6.67 -5.30 0.04
N PHE A 59 5.45 -4.94 0.37
CA PHE A 59 4.84 -3.69 -0.06
C PHE A 59 5.02 -2.63 1.02
N VAL A 60 5.46 -1.43 0.65
CA VAL A 60 5.70 -0.32 1.58
C VAL A 60 4.84 0.88 1.21
N LEU A 61 4.04 1.37 2.15
CA LEU A 61 3.21 2.57 1.98
C LEU A 61 3.58 3.63 3.04
N PRO A 62 4.46 4.58 2.71
CA PRO A 62 4.95 5.59 3.66
C PRO A 62 4.11 6.88 3.65
N SER A 63 2.80 6.78 3.48
CA SER A 63 1.92 7.94 3.39
C SER A 63 1.74 8.63 4.74
N ASP A 64 1.70 9.94 4.72
CA ASP A 64 1.39 10.76 5.90
C ASP A 64 -0.12 11.01 6.06
N ILE A 65 -0.88 10.89 4.98
CA ILE A 65 -2.33 11.09 4.94
C ILE A 65 -2.90 10.15 3.87
N GLU A 66 -3.98 9.45 4.19
CA GLU A 66 -4.75 8.65 3.26
C GLU A 66 -6.26 8.82 3.53
N GLY A 67 -7.08 8.59 2.51
CA GLY A 67 -8.50 8.29 2.73
C GLY A 67 -8.68 6.79 2.89
N MET A 68 -8.64 6.08 1.76
CA MET A 68 -8.51 4.63 1.70
C MET A 68 -7.49 4.31 0.60
N ALA A 69 -6.34 3.78 0.98
CA ALA A 69 -5.28 3.47 0.04
C ALA A 69 -5.65 2.21 -0.78
N ILE A 70 -6.19 2.41 -1.98
CA ILE A 70 -6.54 1.30 -2.90
C ILE A 70 -5.33 0.42 -3.18
N SER A 71 -4.15 1.03 -3.38
CA SER A 71 -2.90 0.30 -3.58
C SER A 71 -2.54 -0.64 -2.41
N LEU A 72 -2.94 -0.30 -1.18
CA LEU A 72 -2.76 -1.18 -0.02
C LEU A 72 -3.71 -2.38 -0.07
N LEU A 73 -4.98 -2.14 -0.42
CA LEU A 73 -5.96 -3.21 -0.61
C LEU A 73 -5.52 -4.18 -1.72
N GLU A 74 -5.06 -3.63 -2.84
CA GLU A 74 -4.52 -4.39 -3.97
C GLU A 74 -3.30 -5.22 -3.53
N ALA A 75 -2.29 -4.60 -2.93
CA ALA A 75 -1.10 -5.30 -2.45
C ALA A 75 -1.46 -6.46 -1.53
N MET A 76 -2.36 -6.26 -0.57
CA MET A 76 -2.82 -7.31 0.33
C MET A 76 -3.59 -8.41 -0.40
N SER A 77 -4.38 -8.09 -1.42
CA SER A 77 -5.14 -9.09 -2.21
C SER A 77 -4.23 -10.01 -3.03
N TYR A 78 -3.04 -9.53 -3.41
CA TYR A 78 -1.98 -10.34 -4.03
C TYR A 78 -1.16 -11.15 -3.00
N GLY A 79 -1.53 -11.12 -1.73
CA GLY A 79 -0.84 -11.87 -0.67
C GLY A 79 0.47 -11.22 -0.21
N ASN A 80 0.64 -9.92 -0.40
CA ASN A 80 1.84 -9.24 0.06
C ASN A 80 1.80 -8.97 1.58
N CYS A 81 2.93 -9.13 2.23
CA CYS A 81 3.18 -8.49 3.51
C CYS A 81 3.29 -6.97 3.28
N CYS A 82 2.59 -6.19 4.10
CA CYS A 82 2.59 -4.73 3.98
C CYS A 82 3.27 -4.08 5.20
N LEU A 83 4.14 -3.10 4.94
CA LEU A 83 4.72 -2.20 5.93
C LEU A 83 4.21 -0.79 5.65
N VAL A 84 3.47 -0.22 6.59
CA VAL A 84 2.79 1.06 6.39
C VAL A 84 3.10 2.05 7.52
N SER A 85 2.92 3.33 7.27
CA SER A 85 2.93 4.34 8.33
C SER A 85 1.79 4.10 9.32
N ASP A 86 1.99 4.44 10.59
CA ASP A 86 1.06 4.18 11.70
C ASP A 86 -0.12 5.17 11.76
N ILE A 87 -0.53 5.69 10.60
CA ILE A 87 -1.76 6.50 10.52
C ILE A 87 -3.00 5.61 10.68
N PRO A 88 -4.10 6.15 11.26
CA PRO A 88 -5.32 5.37 11.52
C PRO A 88 -5.85 4.66 10.28
N GLU A 89 -5.86 5.33 9.13
CA GLU A 89 -6.39 4.82 7.86
C GLU A 89 -5.65 3.56 7.40
N ASN A 90 -4.34 3.52 7.57
CA ASN A 90 -3.52 2.36 7.20
C ASN A 90 -3.64 1.23 8.24
N THR A 91 -3.60 1.56 9.53
CA THR A 91 -3.66 0.57 10.61
C THR A 91 -5.01 -0.13 10.68
N GLU A 92 -6.11 0.56 10.34
CA GLU A 92 -7.44 -0.02 10.21
C GLU A 92 -7.51 -1.09 9.11
N VAL A 93 -6.81 -0.86 8.01
CA VAL A 93 -6.75 -1.79 6.88
C VAL A 93 -5.91 -3.01 7.20
N ILE A 94 -4.65 -2.84 7.62
CA ILE A 94 -3.73 -3.97 7.79
C ILE A 94 -4.00 -4.79 9.06
N GLN A 95 -4.47 -4.16 10.13
CA GLN A 95 -4.65 -4.76 11.46
C GLN A 95 -3.45 -5.64 11.88
N GLN A 96 -3.68 -6.96 12.09
CA GLN A 96 -2.62 -7.90 12.44
C GLN A 96 -1.88 -8.49 11.23
N CYS A 97 -2.30 -8.18 9.99
CA CYS A 97 -1.78 -8.77 8.75
C CYS A 97 -0.64 -7.98 8.11
N GLY A 98 -0.07 -7.01 8.82
CA GLY A 98 1.05 -6.20 8.35
C GLY A 98 1.90 -5.67 9.49
N TYR A 99 2.82 -4.78 9.15
CA TYR A 99 3.69 -4.07 10.08
C TYR A 99 3.53 -2.56 9.94
N THR A 100 3.84 -1.84 11.00
CA THR A 100 3.82 -0.38 11.02
C THR A 100 5.18 0.20 11.39
N PHE A 101 5.41 1.40 10.92
CA PHE A 101 6.47 2.29 11.39
C PHE A 101 5.88 3.67 11.71
N ARG A 102 6.57 4.46 12.51
CA ARG A 102 6.10 5.80 12.89
C ARG A 102 6.06 6.72 11.67
N LYS A 103 4.91 7.34 11.46
CA LYS A 103 4.67 8.34 10.42
C LYS A 103 5.81 9.37 10.38
N SER A 104 6.28 9.70 9.17
CA SER A 104 7.35 10.68 8.91
C SER A 104 8.69 10.37 9.61
N ASP A 105 8.91 9.15 10.12
CA ASP A 105 10.14 8.75 10.83
C ASP A 105 10.98 7.79 9.96
N THR A 106 11.94 8.38 9.25
CA THR A 106 12.88 7.63 8.39
C THR A 106 13.73 6.63 9.17
N ALA A 107 14.08 6.94 10.41
CA ALA A 107 14.90 6.07 11.25
C ALA A 107 14.10 4.86 11.72
N ASP A 108 12.84 5.05 12.08
CA ASP A 108 11.95 3.95 12.46
C ASP A 108 11.61 3.06 11.26
N LEU A 109 11.32 3.65 10.07
CA LEU A 109 11.15 2.90 8.84
C LEU A 109 12.37 2.03 8.53
N ARG A 110 13.58 2.60 8.63
CA ARG A 110 14.84 1.86 8.47
C ARG A 110 14.93 0.70 9.44
N ARG A 111 14.72 0.95 10.73
CA ARG A 111 14.78 -0.07 11.80
C ARG A 111 13.83 -1.24 11.54
N VAL A 112 12.60 -0.95 11.09
CA VAL A 112 11.63 -2.02 10.77
C VAL A 112 12.06 -2.79 9.54
N LEU A 113 12.54 -2.11 8.49
CA LEU A 113 13.04 -2.76 7.28
C LEU A 113 14.24 -3.68 7.58
N GLU A 114 15.22 -3.22 8.37
CA GLU A 114 16.35 -4.03 8.81
C GLU A 114 15.86 -5.30 9.53
N LYS A 115 14.96 -5.15 10.49
CA LYS A 115 14.38 -6.29 11.20
C LYS A 115 13.69 -7.29 10.26
N LEU A 116 12.94 -6.83 9.28
CA LEU A 116 12.26 -7.71 8.32
C LEU A 116 13.24 -8.40 7.36
N LEU A 117 14.35 -7.73 7.01
CA LEU A 117 15.42 -8.34 6.20
C LEU A 117 16.18 -9.43 6.96
N GLU A 118 16.41 -9.24 8.25
CA GLU A 118 17.05 -10.22 9.15
C GLU A 118 16.11 -11.41 9.45
N HIS A 119 14.78 -11.18 9.40
CA HIS A 119 13.75 -12.15 9.76
C HIS A 119 12.73 -12.35 8.63
N PRO A 120 13.12 -12.93 7.48
CA PRO A 120 12.22 -13.09 6.33
C PRO A 120 11.01 -13.98 6.61
N GLU A 121 11.06 -14.84 7.62
CA GLU A 121 9.92 -15.64 8.09
C GLU A 121 8.77 -14.77 8.58
N MET A 122 9.04 -13.60 9.18
CA MET A 122 8.03 -12.65 9.60
C MET A 122 7.23 -12.09 8.40
N VAL A 123 7.92 -11.82 7.29
CA VAL A 123 7.27 -11.36 6.05
C VAL A 123 6.38 -12.45 5.48
N GLN A 124 6.88 -13.70 5.43
CA GLN A 124 6.11 -14.84 4.92
C GLN A 124 4.88 -15.15 5.76
N GLU A 125 4.96 -15.02 7.08
CA GLU A 125 3.83 -15.24 7.99
C GLU A 125 2.68 -14.28 7.68
N LYS A 126 2.97 -12.97 7.55
CA LYS A 126 1.94 -11.97 7.25
C LYS A 126 1.41 -12.11 5.81
N ALA A 127 2.27 -12.40 4.86
CA ALA A 127 1.91 -12.63 3.47
C ALA A 127 0.86 -13.75 3.32
N LYS A 128 1.02 -14.87 4.03
CA LYS A 128 0.08 -16.00 3.99
C LYS A 128 -1.34 -15.67 4.44
N GLN A 129 -1.50 -14.67 5.30
CA GLN A 129 -2.80 -14.30 5.87
C GLN A 129 -3.44 -13.12 5.12
N SER A 130 -2.63 -12.36 4.36
CA SER A 130 -2.99 -11.06 3.82
C SER A 130 -4.18 -11.14 2.84
N ALA A 131 -4.13 -12.03 1.85
CA ALA A 131 -5.15 -12.13 0.82
C ALA A 131 -6.51 -12.55 1.39
N ASP A 132 -6.56 -13.63 2.17
CA ASP A 132 -7.81 -14.12 2.77
C ASP A 132 -8.42 -13.08 3.70
N PHE A 133 -7.58 -12.41 4.49
CA PHE A 133 -8.02 -11.36 5.40
C PHE A 133 -8.66 -10.19 4.66
N ILE A 134 -7.99 -9.64 3.64
CA ILE A 134 -8.46 -8.44 2.97
C ILE A 134 -9.68 -8.72 2.08
N CYS A 135 -9.67 -9.82 1.32
CA CYS A 135 -10.76 -10.17 0.41
C CYS A 135 -12.06 -10.51 1.15
N SER A 136 -11.96 -11.03 2.39
CA SER A 136 -13.14 -11.27 3.22
C SER A 136 -13.79 -9.99 3.76
N ARG A 137 -13.07 -8.87 3.81
CA ARG A 137 -13.53 -7.61 4.42
C ARG A 137 -13.89 -6.53 3.39
N TYR A 138 -13.18 -6.52 2.28
CA TYR A 138 -13.30 -5.49 1.25
C TYR A 138 -13.59 -6.15 -0.10
N ASN A 139 -14.88 -6.21 -0.46
CA ASN A 139 -15.29 -6.66 -1.79
C ASN A 139 -16.29 -5.68 -2.41
N TRP A 140 -16.25 -5.60 -3.73
CA TRP A 140 -17.09 -4.66 -4.46
C TRP A 140 -18.57 -5.01 -4.43
N ASP A 141 -18.93 -6.28 -4.30
CA ASP A 141 -20.35 -6.70 -4.26
C ASP A 141 -21.03 -6.15 -3.02
N ASP A 142 -20.37 -6.20 -1.86
CA ASP A 142 -20.88 -5.60 -0.62
C ASP A 142 -21.01 -4.08 -0.73
N VAL A 143 -20.05 -3.40 -1.36
CA VAL A 143 -20.12 -1.95 -1.60
C VAL A 143 -21.32 -1.60 -2.49
N VAL A 144 -21.48 -2.33 -3.60
CA VAL A 144 -22.61 -2.15 -4.53
C VAL A 144 -23.93 -2.41 -3.81
N GLU A 145 -24.05 -3.51 -3.06
CA GLU A 145 -25.28 -3.84 -2.35
C GLU A 145 -25.68 -2.77 -1.33
N ARG A 146 -24.73 -2.29 -0.52
CA ARG A 146 -24.95 -1.20 0.45
C ARG A 146 -25.37 0.09 -0.24
N THR A 147 -24.71 0.43 -1.35
CA THR A 147 -25.04 1.63 -2.14
C THR A 147 -26.46 1.54 -2.70
N LEU A 148 -26.84 0.42 -3.30
CA LEU A 148 -28.18 0.19 -3.81
C LEU A 148 -29.25 0.26 -2.70
N LYS A 149 -28.96 -0.23 -1.51
CA LYS A 149 -29.86 -0.10 -0.35
C LYS A 149 -30.11 1.36 0.04
N LEU A 150 -29.09 2.22 -0.06
CA LEU A 150 -29.24 3.67 0.20
C LEU A 150 -30.16 4.34 -0.84
N TYR A 151 -29.96 4.06 -2.13
CA TYR A 151 -30.81 4.60 -3.18
C TYR A 151 -32.28 4.15 -3.02
N ARG A 152 -32.53 2.88 -2.74
CA ARG A 152 -33.89 2.34 -2.52
C ARG A 152 -34.60 2.93 -1.29
N ARG A 153 -33.85 3.37 -0.27
CA ARG A 153 -34.44 4.06 0.90
C ARG A 153 -34.91 5.47 0.56
N LYS A 154 -34.20 6.21 -0.28
CA LYS A 154 -34.59 7.56 -0.70
C LYS A 154 -35.87 7.56 -1.56
N SER A 155 -36.03 6.61 -2.47
CA SER A 155 -37.21 6.53 -3.32
C SER A 155 -38.52 6.23 -2.55
N LYS A 156 -38.44 5.66 -1.34
CA LYS A 156 -39.62 5.43 -0.48
C LYS A 156 -40.06 6.65 0.34
N HIS A 157 -39.25 7.68 0.45
CA HIS A 157 -39.60 8.91 1.18
C HIS A 157 -40.18 9.99 0.27
N GLU A 158 -39.97 9.90 -1.04
CA GLU A 158 -40.57 10.86 -2.00
C GLU A 158 -42.00 10.50 -2.39
N ASP A 159 -42.45 9.24 -2.17
CA ASP A 159 -43.81 8.80 -2.48
C ASP A 159 -44.83 9.02 -1.33
N THR A 160 -44.43 9.65 -0.21
CA THR A 160 -45.30 9.88 0.96
C THR A 160 -45.70 11.34 1.16
N ASP A 161 -45.28 12.26 0.29
CA ASP A 161 -45.67 13.68 0.33
C ASP A 161 -46.47 14.12 -0.93
N CYS A 162 -47.51 13.37 -1.27
CA CYS A 162 -48.56 13.83 -2.19
C CYS A 162 -49.95 13.65 -1.57
#